data_0990c9a0a4670b0b73a7e242ac2d746d
#
_entry.id   0990c9a0a4670b0b73a7e242ac2d746d
#
_cell.length_a   1.000
_cell.length_b   1.000
_cell.length_c   1.000
_cell.angle_alpha   90.00
_cell.angle_beta   90.00
_cell.angle_gamma   90.00
#
_symmetry.space_group_name_H-M   'P 1'
#
loop_
_entity.id
_entity.type
_entity.pdbx_description
1 polymer ?
#
loop_
_entity_poly.entity_id
_entity_poly.type
_entity_poly.pdbx_seq_one_letter_code
_entity_poly.pdbx_strand_id
1 'polypeptide(L)'
;ILKLAGITNVSIVEQQREPNGDFPTVTAPNPEDPKAFTLAMELADKVHADAIVATDPDSDRMGLAVREKNGKFRVLTGNKIGSLLLYYILSAMKERGAIPADGFVAKSIVSTRLADAICAHFGVKLRCTPTGFRFISELIEKSHTEQGFGTFIFGFEESYGFLAGGFARDKDAVCAAMLAAEACVYYRSMGKTLSDALGEIEALCGCYNEAVKSYTLSGKEGIERIAGAMAALR
;
A
#
# COMPACT_ATOMS: atom_id res chain seq x y z
N ILE A 1 4.21 -16.71 -5.98
CA ILE A 1 3.91 -15.66 -6.99
C ILE A 1 5.19 -14.96 -7.45
N LEU A 2 6.05 -14.44 -6.56
CA LEU A 2 7.28 -13.72 -6.92
C LEU A 2 8.18 -14.52 -7.87
N LYS A 3 8.40 -15.81 -7.59
CA LYS A 3 9.16 -16.69 -8.49
C LYS A 3 8.54 -16.83 -9.87
N LEU A 4 7.21 -16.88 -9.98
CA LEU A 4 6.50 -16.92 -11.26
C LEU A 4 6.63 -15.60 -12.02
N ALA A 5 6.76 -14.48 -11.31
CA ALA A 5 7.06 -13.17 -11.89
C ALA A 5 8.55 -12.97 -12.23
N GLY A 6 9.39 -13.99 -12.06
CA GLY A 6 10.83 -13.92 -12.36
C GLY A 6 11.67 -13.31 -11.23
N ILE A 7 11.09 -13.00 -10.08
CA ILE A 7 11.79 -12.47 -8.90
C ILE A 7 12.21 -13.65 -8.05
N THR A 8 13.47 -14.07 -8.20
CA THR A 8 14.00 -15.29 -7.58
C THR A 8 14.83 -15.04 -6.32
N ASN A 9 15.39 -13.84 -6.14
CA ASN A 9 16.16 -13.47 -4.95
C ASN A 9 15.23 -13.04 -3.82
N VAL A 10 14.58 -14.02 -3.20
CA VAL A 10 13.59 -13.84 -2.12
C VAL A 10 13.99 -14.67 -0.92
N SER A 11 14.20 -14.02 0.21
CA SER A 11 14.46 -14.68 1.51
C SER A 11 13.21 -14.60 2.39
N ILE A 12 12.92 -15.66 3.12
CA ILE A 12 11.77 -15.77 4.01
C ILE A 12 12.27 -15.78 5.46
N VAL A 13 11.58 -15.09 6.35
CA VAL A 13 11.82 -15.16 7.79
C VAL A 13 11.31 -16.50 8.29
N GLU A 14 12.22 -17.45 8.53
CA GLU A 14 11.88 -18.85 8.86
C GLU A 14 11.00 -18.97 10.12
N GLN A 15 11.21 -18.10 11.11
CA GLN A 15 10.41 -18.08 12.34
C GLN A 15 8.94 -17.65 12.13
N GLN A 16 8.64 -17.06 10.97
CA GLN A 16 7.30 -16.57 10.58
C GLN A 16 6.74 -17.31 9.38
N ARG A 17 7.38 -18.38 8.95
CA ARG A 17 7.01 -19.12 7.74
C ARG A 17 5.80 -20.00 7.96
N GLU A 18 5.82 -20.75 9.05
CA GLU A 18 4.73 -21.69 9.34
C GLU A 18 3.60 -20.98 10.11
N PRO A 19 2.34 -21.21 9.72
CA PRO A 19 1.21 -20.61 10.41
C PRO A 19 1.19 -20.99 11.91
N ASN A 20 1.10 -19.98 12.77
CA ASN A 20 0.96 -20.17 14.21
C ASN A 20 0.02 -19.12 14.77
N GLY A 21 -1.15 -19.55 15.25
CA GLY A 21 -2.21 -18.67 15.77
C GLY A 21 -1.84 -17.89 17.04
N ASP A 22 -0.76 -18.29 17.74
CA ASP A 22 -0.27 -17.57 18.92
C ASP A 22 0.65 -16.39 18.56
N PHE A 23 1.07 -16.27 17.30
CA PHE A 23 1.95 -15.22 16.80
C PHE A 23 3.17 -14.91 17.69
N PRO A 24 3.99 -15.91 18.08
CA PRO A 24 4.99 -15.77 19.16
C PRO A 24 6.12 -14.77 18.84
N THR A 25 6.24 -14.32 17.61
CA THR A 25 7.31 -13.41 17.15
C THR A 25 6.88 -11.96 17.09
N VAL A 26 5.59 -11.64 17.26
CA VAL A 26 5.03 -10.28 17.18
C VAL A 26 3.96 -10.06 18.26
N THR A 27 3.85 -8.84 18.72
CA THR A 27 2.78 -8.47 19.68
C THR A 27 1.42 -8.42 18.99
N ALA A 28 1.40 -8.00 17.73
CA ALA A 28 0.23 -8.00 16.86
C ALA A 28 0.69 -8.27 15.42
N PRO A 29 0.04 -9.17 14.69
CA PRO A 29 0.38 -9.47 13.29
C PRO A 29 -0.18 -8.41 12.35
N ASN A 30 0.29 -7.17 12.52
CA ASN A 30 -0.19 -6.00 11.77
C ASN A 30 0.98 -5.34 11.04
N PRO A 31 0.97 -5.26 9.70
CA PRO A 31 2.02 -4.62 8.90
C PRO A 31 2.11 -3.10 9.09
N GLU A 32 1.21 -2.49 9.85
CA GLU A 32 1.31 -1.09 10.28
C GLU A 32 2.31 -0.89 11.43
N ASP A 33 2.55 -1.94 12.24
CA ASP A 33 3.47 -1.87 13.37
C ASP A 33 4.92 -2.10 12.91
N PRO A 34 5.82 -1.09 13.01
CA PRO A 34 7.23 -1.28 12.68
C PRO A 34 7.92 -2.43 13.43
N LYS A 35 7.42 -2.79 14.62
CA LYS A 35 7.96 -3.91 15.41
C LYS A 35 7.72 -5.27 14.73
N ALA A 36 6.68 -5.38 13.90
CA ALA A 36 6.42 -6.60 13.12
C ALA A 36 7.54 -6.90 12.10
N PHE A 37 8.34 -5.89 11.73
CA PHE A 37 9.44 -6.02 10.79
C PHE A 37 10.80 -6.38 11.44
N THR A 38 10.90 -6.51 12.76
CA THR A 38 12.18 -6.66 13.46
C THR A 38 13.00 -7.84 12.92
N LEU A 39 12.45 -9.05 12.88
CA LEU A 39 13.14 -10.24 12.35
C LEU A 39 13.46 -10.12 10.86
N ALA A 40 12.55 -9.50 10.11
CA ALA A 40 12.75 -9.29 8.68
C ALA A 40 13.88 -8.29 8.40
N MET A 41 14.04 -7.24 9.22
CA MET A 41 15.15 -6.29 9.13
C MET A 41 16.48 -6.96 9.45
N GLU A 42 16.53 -7.80 10.49
CA GLU A 42 17.73 -8.58 10.85
C GLU A 42 18.15 -9.52 9.72
N LEU A 43 17.20 -10.20 9.08
CA LEU A 43 17.46 -11.06 7.94
C LEU A 43 17.92 -10.24 6.73
N ALA A 44 17.22 -9.15 6.46
CA ALA A 44 17.46 -8.26 5.31
C ALA A 44 18.87 -7.64 5.35
N ASP A 45 19.40 -7.35 6.53
CA ASP A 45 20.78 -6.88 6.69
C ASP A 45 21.79 -7.98 6.38
N LYS A 46 21.53 -9.23 6.78
CA LYS A 46 22.39 -10.38 6.50
C LYS A 46 22.45 -10.74 5.01
N VAL A 47 21.33 -10.63 4.32
CA VAL A 47 21.20 -11.00 2.89
C VAL A 47 21.31 -9.77 1.96
N HIS A 48 21.55 -8.59 2.50
CA HIS A 48 21.63 -7.33 1.75
C HIS A 48 20.38 -7.06 0.90
N ALA A 49 19.19 -7.30 1.46
CA ALA A 49 17.93 -7.06 0.74
C ALA A 49 17.71 -5.57 0.45
N ASP A 50 17.06 -5.27 -0.66
CA ASP A 50 16.70 -3.90 -1.07
C ASP A 50 15.38 -3.42 -0.45
N ALA A 51 14.46 -4.36 -0.19
CA ALA A 51 13.15 -4.08 0.38
C ALA A 51 12.66 -5.25 1.24
N ILE A 52 11.72 -4.99 2.13
CA ILE A 52 11.06 -5.99 2.97
C ILE A 52 9.57 -5.84 2.77
N VAL A 53 8.89 -6.94 2.53
CA VAL A 53 7.42 -7.01 2.43
C VAL A 53 6.89 -7.87 3.56
N ALA A 54 5.82 -7.42 4.21
CA ALA A 54 5.08 -8.18 5.21
C ALA A 54 3.58 -8.09 4.92
N THR A 55 2.84 -9.16 5.21
CA THR A 55 1.37 -9.16 5.13
C THR A 55 0.78 -9.42 6.50
N ASP A 56 -0.49 -9.10 6.69
CA ASP A 56 -1.26 -9.61 7.80
C ASP A 56 -1.69 -11.07 7.56
N PRO A 57 -2.29 -11.74 8.55
CA PRO A 57 -2.57 -13.19 8.46
C PRO A 57 -3.53 -13.60 7.35
N ASP A 58 -4.51 -12.76 7.02
CA ASP A 58 -5.48 -13.00 5.95
C ASP A 58 -5.04 -12.44 4.59
N SER A 59 -3.83 -11.82 4.55
CA SER A 59 -3.17 -11.33 3.34
C SER A 59 -4.00 -10.31 2.54
N ASP A 60 -4.74 -9.46 3.25
CA ASP A 60 -5.49 -8.35 2.66
C ASP A 60 -4.72 -7.01 2.78
N ARG A 61 -3.76 -6.89 3.71
CA ARG A 61 -2.91 -5.71 3.90
C ARG A 61 -1.44 -6.04 3.70
N MET A 62 -0.71 -5.11 3.09
CA MET A 62 0.72 -5.25 2.79
C MET A 62 1.52 -4.07 3.33
N GLY A 63 2.49 -4.35 4.19
CA GLY A 63 3.49 -3.39 4.62
C GLY A 63 4.78 -3.51 3.83
N LEU A 64 5.48 -2.41 3.68
CA LEU A 64 6.73 -2.30 2.94
C LEU A 64 7.75 -1.52 3.76
N ALA A 65 8.95 -2.08 3.92
CA ALA A 65 10.09 -1.34 4.41
C ALA A 65 11.13 -1.20 3.29
N VAL A 66 11.70 -0.01 3.17
CA VAL A 66 12.68 0.33 2.14
C VAL A 66 14.02 0.67 2.76
N ARG A 67 15.10 0.31 2.07
CA ARG A 67 16.44 0.67 2.49
C ARG A 67 16.73 2.12 2.13
N GLU A 68 17.11 2.91 3.12
CA GLU A 68 17.51 4.30 2.94
C GLU A 68 19.00 4.43 2.59
N LYS A 69 19.45 5.62 2.16
CA LYS A 69 20.86 5.91 1.82
C LYS A 69 21.84 5.68 2.98
N ASN A 70 21.37 5.78 4.21
CA ASN A 70 22.18 5.48 5.41
C ASN A 70 22.29 3.96 5.69
N GLY A 71 21.74 3.11 4.84
CA GLY A 71 21.72 1.67 4.97
C GLY A 71 20.65 1.08 5.88
N LYS A 72 19.90 1.93 6.62
CA LYS A 72 18.84 1.48 7.52
C LYS A 72 17.52 1.27 6.77
N PHE A 73 16.69 0.39 7.29
CA PHE A 73 15.31 0.24 6.81
C PHE A 73 14.36 1.24 7.45
N ARG A 74 13.46 1.78 6.65
CA ARG A 74 12.33 2.58 7.09
C ARG A 74 11.04 1.90 6.64
N VAL A 75 10.16 1.59 7.58
CA VAL A 75 8.79 1.12 7.29
C VAL A 75 8.00 2.31 6.74
N LEU A 76 7.39 2.12 5.58
CA LEU A 76 6.55 3.13 4.95
C LEU A 76 5.14 3.10 5.50
N THR A 77 4.50 4.27 5.57
CA THR A 77 3.05 4.35 5.84
C THR A 77 2.25 3.84 4.64
N GLY A 78 1.01 3.39 4.87
CA GLY A 78 0.13 2.95 3.79
C GLY A 78 -0.06 4.04 2.71
N ASN A 79 -0.11 5.30 3.11
CA ASN A 79 -0.15 6.44 2.18
C ASN A 79 1.08 6.51 1.27
N LYS A 80 2.28 6.32 1.80
CA LYS A 80 3.52 6.33 1.00
C LYS A 80 3.61 5.10 0.08
N ILE A 81 3.19 3.94 0.57
CA ILE A 81 3.12 2.71 -0.24
C ILE A 81 2.11 2.90 -1.39
N GLY A 82 0.89 3.36 -1.07
CA GLY A 82 -0.14 3.61 -2.07
C GLY A 82 0.31 4.59 -3.15
N SER A 83 0.98 5.68 -2.75
CA SER A 83 1.51 6.67 -3.69
C SER A 83 2.63 6.10 -4.58
N LEU A 84 3.54 5.31 -4.00
CA LEU A 84 4.62 4.66 -4.75
C LEU A 84 4.08 3.69 -5.79
N LEU A 85 3.15 2.80 -5.38
CA LEU A 85 2.55 1.83 -6.28
C LEU A 85 1.70 2.51 -7.36
N LEU A 86 0.92 3.52 -7.00
CA LEU A 86 0.11 4.31 -7.93
C LEU A 86 1.00 4.96 -9.01
N TYR A 87 2.05 5.64 -8.60
CA TYR A 87 2.97 6.30 -9.53
C TYR A 87 3.66 5.27 -10.44
N TYR A 88 4.13 4.16 -9.88
CA TYR A 88 4.75 3.08 -10.64
C TYR A 88 3.81 2.51 -11.70
N ILE A 89 2.57 2.16 -11.32
CA ILE A 89 1.56 1.61 -12.23
C ILE A 89 1.26 2.60 -13.37
N LEU A 90 0.98 3.86 -13.04
CA LEU A 90 0.63 4.87 -14.04
C LEU A 90 1.81 5.22 -14.95
N SER A 91 3.05 5.24 -14.44
CA SER A 91 4.26 5.41 -15.25
C SER A 91 4.43 4.27 -16.25
N ALA A 92 4.36 3.03 -15.79
CA ALA A 92 4.48 1.85 -16.64
C ALA A 92 3.36 1.76 -17.69
N MET A 93 2.13 2.14 -17.33
CA MET A 93 1.02 2.22 -18.28
C MET A 93 1.21 3.34 -19.30
N LYS A 94 1.71 4.50 -18.88
CA LYS A 94 2.00 5.63 -19.79
C LYS A 94 3.08 5.28 -20.81
N GLU A 95 4.18 4.66 -20.37
CA GLU A 95 5.26 4.22 -21.25
C GLU A 95 4.78 3.26 -22.35
N ARG A 96 3.78 2.43 -22.03
CA ARG A 96 3.18 1.47 -22.97
C ARG A 96 2.00 2.04 -23.77
N GLY A 97 1.59 3.29 -23.52
CA GLY A 97 0.38 3.86 -24.10
C GLY A 97 -0.91 3.13 -23.68
N ALA A 98 -0.92 2.52 -22.48
CA ALA A 98 -1.96 1.62 -22.02
C ALA A 98 -2.89 2.25 -20.96
N ILE A 99 -2.78 3.54 -20.67
CA ILE A 99 -3.73 4.22 -19.76
C ILE A 99 -5.08 4.30 -20.47
N PRO A 100 -6.15 3.68 -19.94
CA PRO A 100 -7.47 3.77 -20.54
C PRO A 100 -7.96 5.23 -20.53
N ALA A 101 -8.59 5.66 -21.62
CA ALA A 101 -9.11 7.04 -21.76
C ALA A 101 -10.16 7.37 -20.67
N ASP A 102 -10.89 6.38 -20.19
CA ASP A 102 -11.87 6.45 -19.11
C ASP A 102 -11.34 5.90 -17.77
N GLY A 103 -10.02 5.69 -17.68
CA GLY A 103 -9.37 5.10 -16.52
C GLY A 103 -9.58 5.92 -15.24
N PHE A 104 -9.79 5.23 -14.12
CA PHE A 104 -9.87 5.87 -12.82
C PHE A 104 -9.12 5.11 -11.73
N VAL A 105 -8.69 5.88 -10.74
CA VAL A 105 -8.10 5.42 -9.48
C VAL A 105 -9.10 5.70 -8.35
N ALA A 106 -9.12 4.88 -7.32
CA ALA A 106 -9.98 5.07 -6.15
C ALA A 106 -9.16 5.13 -4.86
N LYS A 107 -9.56 5.97 -3.91
CA LYS A 107 -9.00 6.02 -2.57
C LYS A 107 -10.03 6.41 -1.53
N SER A 108 -9.76 6.12 -0.23
CA SER A 108 -10.58 6.68 0.85
C SER A 108 -10.36 8.20 0.97
N ILE A 109 -11.34 8.92 1.50
CA ILE A 109 -11.26 10.38 1.70
C ILE A 109 -10.14 10.78 2.68
N VAL A 110 -9.73 9.86 3.55
CA VAL A 110 -8.67 10.07 4.54
C VAL A 110 -7.29 9.65 4.03
N SER A 111 -7.21 9.02 2.85
CA SER A 111 -5.94 8.71 2.20
C SER A 111 -5.29 9.97 1.61
N THR A 112 -3.98 9.90 1.43
CA THR A 112 -3.11 11.03 1.07
C THR A 112 -3.58 11.83 -0.15
N ARG A 113 -3.42 13.15 -0.09
CA ARG A 113 -3.61 14.04 -1.24
C ARG A 113 -2.47 13.98 -2.26
N LEU A 114 -1.37 13.30 -1.96
CA LEU A 114 -0.33 13.00 -2.95
C LEU A 114 -0.90 12.19 -4.13
N ALA A 115 -1.87 11.30 -3.85
CA ALA A 115 -2.56 10.55 -4.91
C ALA A 115 -3.35 11.45 -5.85
N ASP A 116 -3.95 12.55 -5.36
CA ASP A 116 -4.63 13.56 -6.19
C ASP A 116 -3.63 14.20 -7.18
N ALA A 117 -2.46 14.59 -6.67
CA ALA A 117 -1.42 15.20 -7.49
C ALA A 117 -0.82 14.21 -8.52
N ILE A 118 -0.62 12.95 -8.12
CA ILE A 118 -0.15 11.90 -9.04
C ILE A 118 -1.18 11.69 -10.15
N CYS A 119 -2.46 11.51 -9.82
CA CYS A 119 -3.51 11.32 -10.81
C CYS A 119 -3.62 12.53 -11.76
N ALA A 120 -3.52 13.75 -11.24
CA ALA A 120 -3.50 14.97 -12.06
C ALA A 120 -2.31 15.01 -13.03
N HIS A 121 -1.10 14.59 -12.57
CA HIS A 121 0.10 14.52 -13.41
C HIS A 121 -0.06 13.56 -14.59
N PHE A 122 -0.77 12.45 -14.41
CA PHE A 122 -1.01 11.47 -15.47
C PHE A 122 -2.31 11.70 -16.25
N GLY A 123 -3.14 12.68 -15.85
CA GLY A 123 -4.44 12.95 -16.48
C GLY A 123 -5.48 11.86 -16.20
N VAL A 124 -5.34 11.10 -15.10
CA VAL A 124 -6.23 10.03 -14.71
C VAL A 124 -7.26 10.53 -13.69
N LYS A 125 -8.50 10.09 -13.81
CA LYS A 125 -9.57 10.45 -12.87
C LYS A 125 -9.31 9.83 -11.49
N LEU A 126 -9.55 10.58 -10.42
CA LEU A 126 -9.53 10.08 -9.06
C LEU A 126 -10.94 10.10 -8.48
N ARG A 127 -11.34 9.00 -7.85
CA ARG A 127 -12.60 8.85 -7.13
C ARG A 127 -12.33 8.66 -5.65
N CYS A 128 -12.91 9.52 -4.80
CA CYS A 128 -12.82 9.40 -3.36
C CYS A 128 -14.05 8.68 -2.81
N THR A 129 -13.82 7.76 -1.87
CA THR A 129 -14.87 7.02 -1.18
C THR A 129 -14.84 7.28 0.33
N PRO A 130 -15.90 7.00 1.07
CA PRO A 130 -15.82 6.84 2.52
C PRO A 130 -14.77 5.79 2.90
N THR A 131 -14.34 5.78 4.15
CA THR A 131 -13.41 4.78 4.68
C THR A 131 -14.03 3.38 4.67
N GLY A 132 -13.28 2.41 4.22
CA GLY A 132 -13.66 1.01 4.09
C GLY A 132 -13.59 0.54 2.64
N PHE A 133 -12.79 -0.46 2.38
CA PHE A 133 -12.50 -0.95 1.02
C PHE A 133 -13.75 -1.39 0.26
N ARG A 134 -14.82 -1.78 0.98
CA ARG A 134 -16.14 -2.09 0.39
C ARG A 134 -16.66 -1.00 -0.55
N PHE A 135 -16.37 0.28 -0.25
CA PHE A 135 -16.80 1.38 -1.10
C PHE A 135 -15.95 1.50 -2.38
N ILE A 136 -14.67 1.13 -2.30
CA ILE A 136 -13.81 0.98 -3.47
C ILE A 136 -14.31 -0.21 -4.31
N SER A 137 -14.64 -1.33 -3.65
CA SER A 137 -15.20 -2.52 -4.29
C SER A 137 -16.51 -2.24 -5.04
N GLU A 138 -17.36 -1.37 -4.49
CA GLU A 138 -18.57 -0.91 -5.17
C GLU A 138 -18.25 -0.16 -6.47
N LEU A 139 -17.21 0.69 -6.49
CA LEU A 139 -16.76 1.35 -7.72
C LEU A 139 -16.18 0.35 -8.73
N ILE A 140 -15.48 -0.68 -8.26
CA ILE A 140 -14.98 -1.77 -9.12
C ILE A 140 -16.15 -2.52 -9.74
N GLU A 141 -17.17 -2.87 -8.95
CA GLU A 141 -18.36 -3.56 -9.47
C GLU A 141 -19.07 -2.71 -10.53
N LYS A 142 -19.27 -1.42 -10.27
CA LYS A 142 -19.84 -0.49 -11.25
C LYS A 142 -19.03 -0.40 -12.53
N SER A 143 -17.69 -0.48 -12.44
CA SER A 143 -16.82 -0.48 -13.64
C SER A 143 -17.03 -1.72 -14.53
N HIS A 144 -17.54 -2.81 -13.99
CA HIS A 144 -17.85 -4.04 -14.73
C HIS A 144 -19.29 -4.12 -15.21
N THR A 145 -20.23 -3.50 -14.50
CA THR A 145 -21.66 -3.67 -14.72
C THR A 145 -22.35 -2.46 -15.36
N GLU A 146 -21.78 -1.25 -15.20
CA GLU A 146 -22.37 -0.01 -15.70
C GLU A 146 -21.59 0.51 -16.92
N GLN A 147 -22.26 0.56 -18.08
CA GLN A 147 -21.65 1.08 -19.30
C GLN A 147 -21.24 2.55 -19.14
N GLY A 148 -19.99 2.88 -19.50
CA GLY A 148 -19.45 4.24 -19.43
C GLY A 148 -19.05 4.68 -18.02
N PHE A 149 -19.10 3.79 -17.02
CA PHE A 149 -18.63 4.13 -15.67
C PHE A 149 -17.12 4.38 -15.63
N GLY A 150 -16.36 3.69 -16.46
CA GLY A 150 -14.91 3.82 -16.59
C GLY A 150 -14.16 2.58 -16.12
N THR A 151 -12.87 2.52 -16.47
CA THR A 151 -11.98 1.37 -16.20
C THR A 151 -11.23 1.59 -14.89
N PHE A 152 -11.43 0.70 -13.92
CA PHE A 152 -10.68 0.73 -12.65
C PHE A 152 -9.22 0.32 -12.88
N ILE A 153 -8.27 1.15 -12.40
CA ILE A 153 -6.83 0.90 -12.53
C ILE A 153 -6.24 0.43 -11.20
N PHE A 154 -6.43 1.21 -10.13
CA PHE A 154 -5.85 0.98 -8.82
C PHE A 154 -6.71 1.61 -7.72
N GLY A 155 -6.75 0.96 -6.57
CA GLY A 155 -7.40 1.51 -5.38
C GLY A 155 -6.61 1.22 -4.11
N PHE A 156 -6.68 2.13 -3.14
CA PHE A 156 -6.00 1.94 -1.87
C PHE A 156 -6.62 2.73 -0.72
N GLU A 157 -6.30 2.28 0.47
CA GLU A 157 -6.57 2.95 1.74
C GLU A 157 -5.27 3.20 2.50
N GLU A 158 -5.26 4.22 3.34
CA GLU A 158 -4.14 4.55 4.23
C GLU A 158 -3.81 3.42 5.21
N SER A 159 -4.77 2.54 5.48
CA SER A 159 -4.67 1.36 6.35
C SER A 159 -4.06 0.14 5.66
N TYR A 160 -3.16 0.37 4.70
CA TYR A 160 -2.34 -0.67 4.04
C TYR A 160 -3.10 -1.64 3.12
N GLY A 161 -4.33 -1.32 2.76
CA GLY A 161 -5.12 -2.06 1.78
C GLY A 161 -4.92 -1.55 0.35
N PHE A 162 -4.56 -2.43 -0.57
CA PHE A 162 -4.26 -2.09 -1.97
C PHE A 162 -4.88 -3.11 -2.91
N LEU A 163 -5.33 -2.65 -4.09
CA LEU A 163 -5.74 -3.54 -5.20
C LEU A 163 -5.41 -2.88 -6.54
N ALA A 164 -4.73 -3.61 -7.41
CA ALA A 164 -4.48 -3.21 -8.79
C ALA A 164 -5.32 -4.06 -9.75
N GLY A 165 -6.06 -3.40 -10.63
CA GLY A 165 -7.00 -4.08 -11.55
C GLY A 165 -8.28 -4.55 -10.87
N GLY A 166 -9.28 -4.89 -11.68
CA GLY A 166 -10.63 -5.23 -11.22
C GLY A 166 -10.90 -6.73 -11.06
N PHE A 167 -9.89 -7.59 -10.87
CA PHE A 167 -10.06 -9.04 -10.77
C PHE A 167 -10.63 -9.52 -9.42
N ALA A 168 -10.47 -8.71 -8.38
CA ALA A 168 -11.01 -8.97 -7.04
C ALA A 168 -11.96 -7.85 -6.59
N ARG A 169 -12.65 -8.08 -5.46
CA ARG A 169 -13.58 -7.12 -4.84
C ARG A 169 -13.14 -6.73 -3.42
N ASP A 170 -11.92 -7.06 -3.07
CA ASP A 170 -11.28 -6.63 -1.82
C ASP A 170 -9.79 -6.43 -2.04
N LYS A 171 -9.13 -5.87 -1.05
CA LYS A 171 -7.69 -5.68 -0.96
C LYS A 171 -6.95 -6.99 -1.19
N ASP A 172 -5.82 -6.94 -1.87
CA ASP A 172 -4.99 -8.11 -2.15
C ASP A 172 -3.51 -7.79 -1.88
N ALA A 173 -3.05 -8.23 -0.71
CA ALA A 173 -1.66 -8.06 -0.33
C ALA A 173 -0.68 -8.88 -1.18
N VAL A 174 -1.13 -9.99 -1.77
CA VAL A 174 -0.29 -10.83 -2.63
C VAL A 174 0.03 -10.10 -3.93
N CYS A 175 -0.99 -9.46 -4.53
CA CYS A 175 -0.82 -8.61 -5.70
C CYS A 175 0.02 -7.37 -5.37
N ALA A 176 -0.26 -6.71 -4.25
CA ALA A 176 0.49 -5.53 -3.80
C ALA A 176 1.96 -5.86 -3.54
N ALA A 177 2.26 -7.00 -2.92
CA ALA A 177 3.62 -7.49 -2.68
C ALA A 177 4.38 -7.76 -4.00
N MET A 178 3.70 -8.35 -4.98
CA MET A 178 4.27 -8.56 -6.32
C MET A 178 4.62 -7.23 -6.98
N LEU A 179 3.70 -6.25 -6.96
CA LEU A 179 3.93 -4.92 -7.52
C LEU A 179 5.05 -4.16 -6.80
N ALA A 180 5.13 -4.26 -5.47
CA ALA A 180 6.21 -3.64 -4.70
C ALA A 180 7.58 -4.24 -5.06
N ALA A 181 7.64 -5.56 -5.23
CA ALA A 181 8.87 -6.24 -5.65
C ALA A 181 9.24 -5.91 -7.11
N GLU A 182 8.26 -5.84 -8.02
CA GLU A 182 8.45 -5.41 -9.41
C GLU A 182 8.97 -3.97 -9.48
N ALA A 183 8.35 -3.04 -8.75
CA ALA A 183 8.82 -1.66 -8.64
C ALA A 183 10.25 -1.59 -8.09
N CYS A 184 10.59 -2.41 -7.09
CA CYS A 184 11.93 -2.49 -6.54
C CYS A 184 12.95 -2.89 -7.63
N VAL A 185 12.68 -3.95 -8.40
CA VAL A 185 13.53 -4.40 -9.52
C VAL A 185 13.63 -3.31 -10.60
N TYR A 186 12.53 -2.69 -10.96
CA TYR A 186 12.48 -1.62 -11.96
C TYR A 186 13.36 -0.44 -11.56
N TYR A 187 13.20 0.11 -10.36
CA TYR A 187 14.01 1.25 -9.91
C TYR A 187 15.49 0.86 -9.72
N ARG A 188 15.77 -0.35 -9.25
CA ARG A 188 17.14 -0.86 -9.15
C ARG A 188 17.82 -0.97 -10.51
N SER A 189 17.11 -1.33 -11.57
CA SER A 189 17.66 -1.35 -12.94
C SER A 189 18.12 0.02 -13.42
N MET A 190 17.58 1.10 -12.84
CA MET A 190 17.96 2.49 -13.07
C MET A 190 18.98 3.03 -12.04
N GLY A 191 19.53 2.17 -11.17
CA GLY A 191 20.46 2.56 -10.13
C GLY A 191 19.82 3.30 -8.95
N LYS A 192 18.49 3.19 -8.78
CA LYS A 192 17.71 3.87 -7.74
C LYS A 192 17.16 2.87 -6.71
N THR A 193 16.94 3.35 -5.50
CA THR A 193 16.18 2.65 -4.47
C THR A 193 14.71 3.06 -4.51
N LEU A 194 13.82 2.33 -3.83
CA LEU A 194 12.43 2.77 -3.65
C LEU A 194 12.34 4.06 -2.82
N SER A 195 13.31 4.33 -1.95
CA SER A 195 13.39 5.60 -1.21
C SER A 195 13.73 6.77 -2.13
N ASP A 196 14.62 6.56 -3.12
CA ASP A 196 14.91 7.58 -4.14
C ASP A 196 13.69 7.85 -5.02
N ALA A 197 12.97 6.79 -5.42
CA ALA A 197 11.73 6.91 -6.19
C ALA A 197 10.67 7.74 -5.46
N LEU A 198 10.47 7.50 -4.17
CA LEU A 198 9.56 8.32 -3.35
C LEU A 198 9.98 9.78 -3.31
N GLY A 199 11.27 10.07 -3.13
CA GLY A 199 11.78 11.44 -3.15
C GLY A 199 11.54 12.14 -4.50
N GLU A 200 11.68 11.43 -5.62
CA GLU A 200 11.38 11.95 -6.96
C GLU A 200 9.87 12.22 -7.15
N ILE A 201 9.00 11.32 -6.66
CA ILE A 201 7.55 11.52 -6.69
C ILE A 201 7.17 12.77 -5.88
N GLU A 202 7.75 12.94 -4.69
CA GLU A 202 7.50 14.12 -3.84
C GLU A 202 8.03 15.40 -4.48
N ALA A 203 9.18 15.35 -5.13
CA ALA A 203 9.72 16.51 -5.86
C ALA A 203 8.85 16.90 -7.06
N LEU A 204 8.25 15.92 -7.75
CA LEU A 204 7.42 16.15 -8.94
C LEU A 204 5.98 16.55 -8.58
N CYS A 205 5.38 15.88 -7.62
CA CYS A 205 3.95 16.01 -7.29
C CYS A 205 3.68 16.84 -6.03
N GLY A 206 4.71 17.21 -5.29
CA GLY A 206 4.61 17.92 -4.01
C GLY A 206 4.82 17.02 -2.80
N CYS A 207 5.32 17.62 -1.72
CA CYS A 207 5.54 16.93 -0.46
C CYS A 207 4.29 17.04 0.43
N TYR A 208 3.68 15.90 0.76
CA TYR A 208 2.51 15.80 1.64
C TYR A 208 2.92 15.11 2.94
N ASN A 209 2.85 15.86 4.03
CA ASN A 209 3.11 15.35 5.38
C ASN A 209 1.80 15.07 6.09
N GLU A 210 1.62 13.86 6.52
CA GLU A 210 0.42 13.37 7.18
C GLU A 210 0.80 12.75 8.51
N ALA A 211 -0.09 12.88 9.48
CA ALA A 211 0.05 12.26 10.78
C ALA A 211 -1.26 11.58 11.18
N VAL A 212 -1.15 10.41 11.79
CA VAL A 212 -2.27 9.69 12.40
C VAL A 212 -2.12 9.80 13.91
N LYS A 213 -3.20 10.19 14.60
CA LYS A 213 -3.26 10.16 16.04
C LYS A 213 -4.36 9.19 16.46
N SER A 214 -3.94 8.06 17.04
CA SER A 214 -4.87 7.04 17.52
C SER A 214 -5.16 7.21 18.99
N TYR A 215 -6.41 7.02 19.37
CA TYR A 215 -6.87 6.98 20.76
C TYR A 215 -7.50 5.63 21.03
N THR A 216 -6.94 4.90 21.97
CA THR A 216 -7.49 3.63 22.42
C THR A 216 -8.04 3.80 23.84
N LEU A 217 -9.33 3.57 23.99
CA LEU A 217 -10.00 3.59 25.28
C LEU A 217 -10.57 2.21 25.57
N SER A 218 -10.21 1.64 26.71
CA SER A 218 -10.61 0.28 27.07
C SER A 218 -11.97 0.26 27.79
N GLY A 219 -12.67 -0.89 27.69
CA GLY A 219 -13.91 -1.16 28.40
C GLY A 219 -15.13 -0.43 27.85
N LYS A 220 -16.28 -0.67 28.50
CA LYS A 220 -17.57 -0.13 28.08
C LYS A 220 -17.60 1.41 28.10
N GLU A 221 -17.03 2.01 29.14
CA GLU A 221 -16.93 3.47 29.26
C GLU A 221 -16.10 4.08 28.12
N GLY A 222 -15.02 3.41 27.72
CA GLY A 222 -14.20 3.82 26.56
C GLY A 222 -15.01 3.84 25.27
N ILE A 223 -15.81 2.81 25.03
CA ILE A 223 -16.69 2.74 23.84
C ILE A 223 -17.70 3.89 23.85
N GLU A 224 -18.35 4.14 24.99
CA GLU A 224 -19.34 5.21 25.14
C GLU A 224 -18.72 6.60 24.93
N ARG A 225 -17.50 6.84 25.43
CA ARG A 225 -16.78 8.10 25.21
C ARG A 225 -16.41 8.31 23.75
N ILE A 226 -15.93 7.26 23.06
CA ILE A 226 -15.64 7.36 21.61
C ILE A 226 -16.92 7.64 20.83
N ALA A 227 -18.00 6.92 21.12
CA ALA A 227 -19.30 7.13 20.46
C ALA A 227 -19.83 8.54 20.69
N GLY A 228 -19.74 9.08 21.91
CA GLY A 228 -20.13 10.43 22.24
C GLY A 228 -19.30 11.50 21.52
N ALA A 229 -17.98 11.31 21.47
CA ALA A 229 -17.10 12.21 20.72
C ALA A 229 -17.41 12.21 19.21
N MET A 230 -17.66 11.05 18.62
CA MET A 230 -18.02 10.92 17.20
C MET A 230 -19.40 11.54 16.91
N ALA A 231 -20.36 11.44 17.85
CA ALA A 231 -21.67 12.08 17.70
C ALA A 231 -21.57 13.61 17.77
N ALA A 232 -20.68 14.14 18.62
CA ALA A 232 -20.48 15.60 18.75
C ALA A 232 -19.75 16.24 17.55
N LEU A 233 -19.06 15.43 16.71
CA LEU A 233 -18.34 15.89 15.52
C LEU A 233 -19.17 15.81 14.23
N ARG A 234 -20.39 15.30 14.30
CA ARG A 234 -21.34 15.20 13.17
C ARG A 234 -22.36 16.31 13.22
#